data_7c24942d0b5144e7e8dec54a766e7e35
#
_entry.id   7c24942d0b5144e7e8dec54a766e7e35
#
_cell.length_a   1.000
_cell.length_b   1.000
_cell.length_c   1.000
_cell.angle_alpha   90.00
_cell.angle_beta   90.00
_cell.angle_gamma   90.00
#
_symmetry.space_group_name_H-M   'P 1'
#
loop_
_entity.id
_entity.type
_entity.pdbx_description
1 polymer ?
#
loop_
_entity_poly.entity_id
_entity_poly.type
_entity_poly.pdbx_seq_one_letter_code
_entity_poly.pdbx_strand_id
1 'polypeptide(L)'
;MSPKLTEDKNKRKGKNKTILFLYIAVLLFIIWAIATIWLAMTYKLNNKNNEENEVINSAFNKKNPTINFNSEEDKIFENTDRDDLKPPMETVLKDRTLRLKNIKGIFGNMKSPKEISAFHSTFGKEVVYIYHSHSRESFLPYLKDTSRPEEAYHSVANITLVGKMLGRAMDQRGVGTKVETVDIVHLLNSRKLAYTSSYNVSRELVQLSQNENKDLEYFIDIHRDSLRKENTTTEINRTKYASLLFVVGTGHAEYEKNLQFANNLHTLLENRYPALSKGILKKSSSQGNGIYNQDISPNSLIIEIGGVDNTVEELHRSTEALAEVLSDYYWEENSESR
;
A
#
# COMPACT_ATOMS: atom_id res chain seq x y z
N MET A 1 -49.97 -50.89 -46.58
CA MET A 1 -49.31 -50.04 -45.58
C MET A 1 -48.83 -48.81 -46.30
N SER A 2 -49.32 -47.67 -45.88
CA SER A 2 -49.33 -46.43 -46.66
C SER A 2 -47.99 -45.65 -46.60
N PRO A 3 -47.39 -45.22 -47.73
CA PRO A 3 -46.11 -44.50 -47.80
C PRO A 3 -46.12 -43.14 -47.13
N LYS A 4 -47.28 -42.57 -46.82
CA LYS A 4 -47.41 -41.20 -46.19
C LYS A 4 -46.92 -41.08 -44.73
N LEU A 5 -46.87 -42.17 -43.97
CA LEU A 5 -46.44 -42.14 -42.54
C LEU A 5 -44.94 -42.08 -42.32
N THR A 6 -44.16 -42.52 -43.30
CA THR A 6 -42.68 -42.54 -43.25
C THR A 6 -42.09 -41.18 -43.66
N GLU A 7 -42.76 -40.47 -44.59
CA GLU A 7 -42.30 -39.14 -45.05
C GLU A 7 -42.50 -38.07 -44.02
N ASP A 8 -43.55 -38.13 -43.19
CA ASP A 8 -43.85 -37.14 -42.14
C ASP A 8 -42.90 -37.28 -40.92
N LYS A 9 -42.45 -38.53 -40.59
CA LYS A 9 -41.43 -38.77 -39.54
C LYS A 9 -40.02 -38.26 -39.94
N ASN A 10 -39.67 -38.34 -41.22
CA ASN A 10 -38.38 -37.81 -41.69
C ASN A 10 -38.36 -36.26 -41.77
N LYS A 11 -39.49 -35.64 -42.19
CA LYS A 11 -39.61 -34.19 -42.16
C LYS A 11 -39.58 -33.60 -40.75
N ARG A 12 -40.19 -34.29 -39.76
CA ARG A 12 -40.11 -33.87 -38.33
C ARG A 12 -38.69 -34.04 -37.75
N LYS A 13 -37.98 -35.14 -38.08
CA LYS A 13 -36.57 -35.34 -37.67
C LYS A 13 -35.63 -34.32 -38.29
N GLY A 14 -35.85 -33.89 -39.53
CA GLY A 14 -35.10 -32.84 -40.20
C GLY A 14 -35.31 -31.46 -39.52
N LYS A 15 -36.58 -31.09 -39.24
CA LYS A 15 -36.92 -29.84 -38.56
C LYS A 15 -36.28 -29.77 -37.17
N ASN A 16 -36.30 -30.83 -36.37
CA ASN A 16 -35.71 -30.84 -35.03
C ASN A 16 -34.17 -30.70 -35.06
N LYS A 17 -33.51 -31.29 -36.07
CA LYS A 17 -32.06 -31.12 -36.26
C LYS A 17 -31.70 -29.65 -36.63
N THR A 18 -32.50 -29.03 -37.49
CA THR A 18 -32.29 -27.64 -37.91
C THR A 18 -32.53 -26.67 -36.75
N ILE A 19 -33.54 -26.91 -35.90
CA ILE A 19 -33.84 -26.11 -34.70
C ILE A 19 -32.69 -26.29 -33.71
N LEU A 20 -32.20 -27.49 -33.45
CA LEU A 20 -31.07 -27.75 -32.57
C LEU A 20 -29.79 -27.06 -33.06
N PHE A 21 -29.55 -27.07 -34.37
CA PHE A 21 -28.39 -26.37 -34.96
C PHE A 21 -28.48 -24.86 -34.80
N LEU A 22 -29.67 -24.29 -34.94
CA LEU A 22 -29.93 -22.87 -34.67
C LEU A 22 -29.67 -22.50 -33.19
N TYR A 23 -30.12 -23.32 -32.25
CA TYR A 23 -29.85 -23.11 -30.83
C TYR A 23 -28.36 -23.13 -30.50
N ILE A 24 -27.62 -24.09 -31.06
CA ILE A 24 -26.16 -24.17 -30.85
C ILE A 24 -25.46 -22.96 -31.47
N ALA A 25 -25.85 -22.51 -32.65
CA ALA A 25 -25.28 -21.35 -33.30
C ALA A 25 -25.52 -20.07 -32.51
N VAL A 26 -26.74 -19.90 -31.98
CA VAL A 26 -27.07 -18.74 -31.10
C VAL A 26 -26.26 -18.78 -29.79
N LEU A 27 -26.12 -19.98 -29.19
CA LEU A 27 -25.33 -20.14 -27.97
C LEU A 27 -23.85 -19.81 -28.19
N LEU A 28 -23.28 -20.28 -29.30
CA LEU A 28 -21.89 -19.95 -29.66
C LEU A 28 -21.70 -18.46 -29.95
N PHE A 29 -22.69 -17.82 -30.58
CA PHE A 29 -22.67 -16.38 -30.81
C PHE A 29 -22.72 -15.58 -29.50
N ILE A 30 -23.55 -16.00 -28.53
CA ILE A 30 -23.62 -15.36 -27.20
C ILE A 30 -22.29 -15.52 -26.46
N ILE A 31 -21.68 -16.72 -26.47
CA ILE A 31 -20.38 -16.96 -25.86
C ILE A 31 -19.30 -16.10 -26.53
N TRP A 32 -19.30 -15.99 -27.83
CA TRP A 32 -18.36 -15.15 -28.57
C TRP A 32 -18.55 -13.66 -28.24
N ALA A 33 -19.80 -13.17 -28.15
CA ALA A 33 -20.11 -11.81 -27.77
C ALA A 33 -19.67 -11.49 -26.34
N ILE A 34 -19.89 -12.39 -25.38
CA ILE A 34 -19.42 -12.23 -24.00
C ILE A 34 -17.87 -12.19 -23.95
N ALA A 35 -17.21 -13.07 -24.67
CA ALA A 35 -15.75 -13.10 -24.74
C ALA A 35 -15.17 -11.81 -25.34
N THR A 36 -15.79 -11.26 -26.39
CA THR A 36 -15.34 -10.01 -27.01
C THR A 36 -15.56 -8.81 -26.10
N ILE A 37 -16.68 -8.76 -25.37
CA ILE A 37 -16.95 -7.70 -24.38
C ILE A 37 -15.93 -7.80 -23.23
N TRP A 38 -15.65 -9.01 -22.74
CA TRP A 38 -14.69 -9.21 -21.68
C TRP A 38 -13.26 -8.81 -22.12
N LEU A 39 -12.86 -9.17 -23.36
CA LEU A 39 -11.57 -8.76 -23.93
C LEU A 39 -11.47 -7.24 -24.11
N ALA A 40 -12.54 -6.59 -24.53
CA ALA A 40 -12.61 -5.14 -24.68
C ALA A 40 -12.55 -4.43 -23.32
N MET A 41 -13.18 -4.98 -22.28
CA MET A 41 -13.10 -4.45 -20.91
C MET A 41 -11.68 -4.60 -20.34
N THR A 42 -11.05 -5.75 -20.50
CA THR A 42 -9.65 -5.95 -20.04
C THR A 42 -8.67 -5.07 -20.79
N TYR A 43 -8.85 -4.90 -22.09
CA TYR A 43 -8.04 -3.97 -22.90
C TYR A 43 -8.22 -2.51 -22.45
N LYS A 44 -9.47 -2.09 -22.18
CA LYS A 44 -9.77 -0.73 -21.71
C LYS A 44 -9.21 -0.46 -20.30
N LEU A 45 -9.27 -1.44 -19.40
CA LEU A 45 -8.66 -1.37 -18.08
C LEU A 45 -7.12 -1.28 -18.14
N ASN A 46 -6.50 -2.06 -19.03
CA ASN A 46 -5.05 -2.00 -19.22
C ASN A 46 -4.60 -0.69 -19.87
N ASN A 47 -5.36 -0.18 -20.84
CA ASN A 47 -5.05 1.12 -21.46
C ASN A 47 -5.26 2.28 -20.47
N LYS A 48 -6.31 2.23 -19.65
CA LYS A 48 -6.54 3.25 -18.62
C LYS A 48 -5.37 3.31 -17.62
N ASN A 49 -4.86 2.15 -17.18
CA ASN A 49 -3.69 2.08 -16.32
C ASN A 49 -2.40 2.57 -17.01
N ASN A 50 -2.28 2.38 -18.33
CA ASN A 50 -1.15 2.90 -19.09
C ASN A 50 -1.26 4.40 -19.39
N GLU A 51 -2.47 4.91 -19.65
CA GLU A 51 -2.74 6.33 -19.82
C GLU A 51 -2.56 7.11 -18.52
N GLU A 52 -2.99 6.55 -17.38
CA GLU A 52 -2.73 7.15 -16.05
C GLU A 52 -1.21 7.20 -15.78
N ASN A 53 -0.46 6.16 -16.12
CA ASN A 53 1.00 6.15 -15.99
C ASN A 53 1.69 7.12 -16.99
N GLU A 54 1.19 7.27 -18.21
CA GLU A 54 1.71 8.25 -19.19
C GLU A 54 1.33 9.68 -18.79
N VAL A 55 0.12 9.91 -18.26
CA VAL A 55 -0.32 11.23 -17.75
C VAL A 55 0.51 11.62 -16.52
N ILE A 56 0.78 10.69 -15.61
CA ILE A 56 1.68 10.92 -14.47
C ILE A 56 3.07 11.25 -14.98
N ASN A 57 3.62 10.47 -15.92
CA ASN A 57 4.94 10.74 -16.52
C ASN A 57 4.97 12.03 -17.34
N SER A 58 3.91 12.37 -18.07
CA SER A 58 3.85 13.59 -18.88
C SER A 58 3.58 14.84 -18.04
N ALA A 59 2.78 14.74 -16.98
CA ALA A 59 2.58 15.82 -16.00
C ALA A 59 3.87 16.08 -15.21
N PHE A 60 4.61 15.02 -14.86
CA PHE A 60 5.93 15.10 -14.24
C PHE A 60 6.94 15.80 -15.17
N ASN A 61 6.97 15.43 -16.46
CA ASN A 61 7.90 16.00 -17.42
C ASN A 61 7.54 17.42 -17.89
N LYS A 62 6.26 17.83 -17.81
CA LYS A 62 5.80 19.17 -18.20
C LYS A 62 5.94 20.24 -17.10
N LYS A 63 5.91 19.85 -15.83
CA LYS A 63 5.98 20.79 -14.69
C LYS A 63 7.39 21.01 -14.14
N ASN A 64 8.36 20.16 -14.52
CA ASN A 64 9.74 20.33 -14.11
C ASN A 64 10.61 20.48 -15.37
N PRO A 65 10.93 21.71 -15.82
CA PRO A 65 12.07 21.90 -16.69
C PRO A 65 13.29 21.41 -15.90
N THR A 66 14.01 20.45 -16.47
CA THR A 66 15.28 19.85 -16.04
C THR A 66 15.91 20.61 -14.86
N ILE A 67 15.58 20.21 -13.63
CA ILE A 67 16.32 20.67 -12.46
C ILE A 67 17.67 19.96 -12.57
N ASN A 68 18.67 20.71 -12.98
CA ASN A 68 20.06 20.31 -12.87
C ASN A 68 20.35 20.17 -11.38
N PHE A 69 20.34 18.95 -10.86
CA PHE A 69 20.83 18.61 -9.53
C PHE A 69 22.38 18.69 -9.54
N ASN A 70 22.88 19.88 -9.65
CA ASN A 70 24.23 20.29 -9.27
C ASN A 70 24.10 21.29 -8.13
N SER A 71 23.49 20.90 -7.03
CA SER A 71 23.52 21.69 -5.80
C SER A 71 24.52 21.06 -4.85
N GLU A 72 25.31 21.92 -4.23
CA GLU A 72 26.29 21.57 -3.19
C GLU A 72 25.65 20.87 -1.98
N GLU A 73 24.32 20.85 -1.85
CA GLU A 73 23.57 20.15 -0.79
C GLU A 73 23.69 18.62 -0.91
N ASP A 74 23.81 18.04 -2.11
CA ASP A 74 24.04 16.60 -2.27
C ASP A 74 25.41 16.15 -1.73
N LYS A 75 26.37 17.05 -1.61
CA LYS A 75 27.71 16.74 -1.06
C LYS A 75 27.76 16.71 0.45
N ILE A 76 26.81 17.33 1.15
CA ILE A 76 26.77 17.35 2.63
C ILE A 76 26.28 16.00 3.18
N PHE A 77 25.54 15.23 2.39
CA PHE A 77 25.01 13.92 2.80
C PHE A 77 25.95 12.73 2.52
N GLU A 78 27.02 12.93 1.75
CA GLU A 78 27.97 11.87 1.39
C GLU A 78 29.03 11.56 2.47
N ASN A 79 29.11 12.35 3.56
CA ASN A 79 30.24 12.30 4.48
C ASN A 79 29.87 12.00 5.94
N THR A 80 28.88 11.13 6.20
CA THR A 80 28.71 10.52 7.52
C THR A 80 28.82 9.00 7.42
N ASP A 81 30.01 8.49 7.67
CA ASP A 81 30.34 7.09 7.94
C ASP A 81 29.55 6.55 9.13
N ARG A 82 28.30 6.25 8.92
CA ARG A 82 27.50 5.20 9.58
C ARG A 82 26.44 4.76 8.59
N ASP A 83 26.87 3.88 7.73
CA ASP A 83 26.07 3.05 6.88
C ASP A 83 25.13 2.18 7.73
N ASP A 84 24.02 2.72 8.15
CA ASP A 84 22.86 1.91 8.40
C ASP A 84 22.47 1.38 7.02
N LEU A 85 22.98 0.21 6.69
CA LEU A 85 22.83 -0.66 5.54
C LEU A 85 21.72 -0.21 4.57
N LYS A 86 21.98 0.88 3.85
CA LYS A 86 21.11 1.27 2.72
C LYS A 86 21.38 0.26 1.62
N PRO A 87 20.43 -0.59 1.29
CA PRO A 87 20.69 -1.67 0.35
C PRO A 87 21.11 -1.09 -0.99
N PRO A 88 22.06 -1.72 -1.68
CA PRO A 88 22.37 -1.36 -3.06
C PRO A 88 21.10 -1.45 -3.91
N MET A 89 20.92 -0.53 -4.87
CA MET A 89 19.76 -0.50 -5.76
C MET A 89 19.54 -1.87 -6.44
N GLU A 90 20.61 -2.58 -6.79
CA GLU A 90 20.55 -3.92 -7.36
C GLU A 90 19.80 -4.92 -6.44
N THR A 91 20.03 -4.87 -5.13
CA THR A 91 19.34 -5.72 -4.16
C THR A 91 17.86 -5.42 -4.10
N VAL A 92 17.48 -4.15 -4.09
CA VAL A 92 16.08 -3.70 -4.01
C VAL A 92 15.31 -3.94 -5.31
N LEU A 93 15.98 -3.92 -6.45
CA LEU A 93 15.41 -4.22 -7.76
C LEU A 93 15.21 -5.72 -7.98
N LYS A 94 15.95 -6.57 -7.28
CA LYS A 94 15.90 -8.02 -7.46
C LYS A 94 14.68 -8.61 -6.78
N ASP A 95 13.64 -8.93 -7.55
CA ASP A 95 12.51 -9.69 -7.05
C ASP A 95 12.94 -11.10 -6.62
N ARG A 96 12.55 -11.48 -5.41
CA ARG A 96 12.72 -12.83 -4.88
C ARG A 96 11.57 -13.74 -5.34
N THR A 97 11.80 -15.04 -5.34
CA THR A 97 10.75 -16.00 -5.70
C THR A 97 9.68 -16.04 -4.62
N LEU A 98 8.41 -15.83 -4.99
CA LEU A 98 7.29 -15.93 -4.06
C LEU A 98 6.98 -17.38 -3.68
N ARG A 99 6.69 -17.63 -2.40
CA ARG A 99 6.16 -18.91 -1.91
C ARG A 99 4.71 -19.13 -2.33
N LEU A 100 3.94 -18.07 -2.49
CA LEU A 100 2.51 -18.09 -2.73
C LEU A 100 2.18 -17.31 -4.01
N LYS A 101 1.41 -17.94 -4.91
CA LYS A 101 1.04 -17.31 -6.20
C LYS A 101 0.07 -16.15 -6.04
N ASN A 102 -0.82 -16.19 -5.04
CA ASN A 102 -1.89 -15.18 -4.83
C ASN A 102 -1.64 -14.34 -3.58
N ILE A 103 -0.46 -13.76 -3.43
CA ILE A 103 -0.12 -12.96 -2.25
C ILE A 103 -1.04 -11.74 -2.09
N LYS A 104 -1.35 -11.03 -3.19
CA LYS A 104 -2.27 -9.89 -3.16
C LYS A 104 -3.65 -10.27 -2.65
N GLY A 105 -4.17 -11.44 -3.05
CA GLY A 105 -5.45 -11.94 -2.58
C GLY A 105 -5.42 -12.31 -1.09
N ILE A 106 -4.32 -12.87 -0.60
CA ILE A 106 -4.17 -13.21 0.82
C ILE A 106 -4.24 -11.95 1.67
N PHE A 107 -3.45 -10.91 1.35
CA PHE A 107 -3.51 -9.62 2.05
C PHE A 107 -4.85 -8.89 1.83
N GLY A 108 -5.45 -9.03 0.63
CA GLY A 108 -6.70 -8.36 0.27
C GLY A 108 -7.95 -8.94 0.93
N ASN A 109 -7.95 -10.24 1.23
CA ASN A 109 -9.11 -10.95 1.75
C ASN A 109 -9.14 -11.07 3.29
N MET A 110 -8.17 -10.47 3.98
CA MET A 110 -8.22 -10.38 5.44
C MET A 110 -9.45 -9.58 5.85
N LYS A 111 -10.26 -10.16 6.74
CA LYS A 111 -11.48 -9.54 7.25
C LYS A 111 -11.22 -8.98 8.64
N SER A 112 -11.81 -7.83 8.93
CA SER A 112 -11.80 -7.28 10.28
C SER A 112 -12.36 -8.30 11.29
N PRO A 113 -11.72 -8.44 12.46
CA PRO A 113 -12.12 -9.42 13.47
C PRO A 113 -13.44 -9.08 14.16
N LYS A 114 -13.93 -7.85 14.02
CA LYS A 114 -15.19 -7.35 14.60
C LYS A 114 -16.04 -6.70 13.50
N GLU A 115 -17.36 -6.77 13.65
CA GLU A 115 -18.24 -5.87 12.91
C GLU A 115 -17.98 -4.44 13.36
N ILE A 116 -17.60 -3.59 12.41
CA ILE A 116 -17.31 -2.18 12.65
C ILE A 116 -18.55 -1.40 12.23
N SER A 117 -19.15 -0.69 13.20
CA SER A 117 -20.19 0.29 12.95
C SER A 117 -19.57 1.67 13.09
N ALA A 118 -19.33 2.35 11.97
CA ALA A 118 -18.86 3.73 11.99
C ALA A 118 -20.00 4.65 12.40
N PHE A 119 -19.86 5.34 13.54
CA PHE A 119 -20.80 6.36 14.00
C PHE A 119 -20.58 7.71 13.30
N HIS A 120 -19.40 7.93 12.73
CA HIS A 120 -18.96 9.14 12.06
C HIS A 120 -18.49 8.80 10.64
N SER A 121 -18.49 9.81 9.76
CA SER A 121 -17.97 9.67 8.40
C SER A 121 -17.39 10.99 7.92
N THR A 122 -16.28 10.92 7.19
CA THR A 122 -15.72 12.07 6.46
C THR A 122 -16.52 12.39 5.20
N PHE A 123 -17.64 11.69 4.95
CA PHE A 123 -18.55 11.89 3.81
C PHE A 123 -17.86 11.82 2.44
N GLY A 124 -16.94 10.88 2.30
CA GLY A 124 -16.18 10.64 1.07
C GLY A 124 -14.95 11.55 0.89
N LYS A 125 -14.66 12.43 1.84
CA LYS A 125 -13.40 13.16 1.86
C LYS A 125 -12.28 12.25 2.33
N GLU A 126 -11.19 12.21 1.57
CA GLU A 126 -9.94 11.58 1.99
C GLU A 126 -9.15 12.58 2.83
N VAL A 127 -8.94 12.27 4.10
CA VAL A 127 -8.24 13.12 5.07
C VAL A 127 -6.89 12.52 5.50
N VAL A 128 -6.68 11.22 5.26
CA VAL A 128 -5.44 10.50 5.54
C VAL A 128 -4.79 10.08 4.22
N TYR A 129 -3.51 10.37 4.07
CA TYR A 129 -2.67 9.90 2.99
C TYR A 129 -1.67 8.89 3.51
N ILE A 130 -1.79 7.64 3.08
CA ILE A 130 -0.85 6.56 3.39
C ILE A 130 0.07 6.36 2.20
N TYR A 131 1.38 6.37 2.42
CA TYR A 131 2.38 6.18 1.39
C TYR A 131 3.54 5.31 1.88
N HIS A 132 4.52 5.04 1.02
CA HIS A 132 5.61 4.10 1.29
C HIS A 132 6.88 4.60 0.62
N SER A 133 7.73 5.34 1.32
CA SER A 133 9.00 5.82 0.77
C SER A 133 9.93 4.64 0.41
N HIS A 134 9.84 3.52 1.12
CA HIS A 134 10.53 2.26 0.84
C HIS A 134 9.56 1.18 0.32
N SER A 135 8.88 1.46 -0.80
CA SER A 135 7.74 0.69 -1.32
C SER A 135 7.95 -0.81 -1.53
N ARG A 136 9.20 -1.29 -1.70
CA ARG A 136 9.52 -2.71 -1.93
C ARG A 136 9.90 -3.50 -0.70
N GLU A 137 9.90 -2.92 0.49
CA GLU A 137 10.10 -3.66 1.73
C GLU A 137 9.15 -4.85 1.82
N SER A 138 9.71 -6.05 2.00
CA SER A 138 8.98 -7.31 1.93
C SER A 138 9.18 -8.15 3.20
N PHE A 139 8.51 -9.29 3.25
CA PHE A 139 8.46 -10.17 4.40
C PHE A 139 8.97 -11.57 4.04
N LEU A 140 9.96 -12.06 4.79
CA LEU A 140 10.64 -13.34 4.56
C LEU A 140 9.70 -14.57 4.52
N PRO A 141 8.60 -14.64 5.30
CA PRO A 141 7.66 -15.77 5.18
C PRO A 141 7.11 -16.00 3.78
N TYR A 142 7.11 -14.97 2.92
CA TYR A 142 6.57 -15.04 1.55
C TYR A 142 7.62 -15.21 0.47
N LEU A 143 8.91 -15.20 0.83
CA LEU A 143 10.04 -15.33 -0.08
C LEU A 143 10.71 -16.71 0.06
N LYS A 144 11.05 -17.40 -1.06
CA LYS A 144 11.62 -18.74 -1.04
C LYS A 144 13.12 -18.76 -0.91
N ASP A 145 13.78 -17.83 -1.57
CA ASP A 145 15.19 -17.89 -1.96
C ASP A 145 16.09 -16.99 -1.11
N THR A 146 15.56 -16.51 0.00
CA THR A 146 16.32 -15.78 1.00
C THR A 146 15.77 -15.99 2.41
N SER A 147 16.65 -15.85 3.40
CA SER A 147 16.34 -15.76 4.83
C SER A 147 17.01 -14.55 5.48
N ARG A 148 17.65 -13.70 4.66
CA ARG A 148 18.39 -12.53 5.10
C ARG A 148 17.51 -11.28 5.07
N PRO A 149 17.41 -10.53 6.19
CA PRO A 149 16.59 -9.32 6.28
C PRO A 149 16.91 -8.27 5.20
N GLU A 150 18.20 -8.09 4.94
CA GLU A 150 18.74 -7.13 3.96
C GLU A 150 18.42 -7.49 2.49
N GLU A 151 17.84 -8.65 2.26
CA GLU A 151 17.40 -9.10 0.94
C GLU A 151 15.87 -9.17 0.79
N ALA A 152 15.13 -8.85 1.84
CA ALA A 152 13.67 -8.95 1.85
C ALA A 152 13.02 -7.78 1.11
N TYR A 153 13.16 -7.76 -0.22
CA TYR A 153 12.53 -6.81 -1.13
C TYR A 153 11.77 -7.54 -2.24
N HIS A 154 10.61 -6.97 -2.63
CA HIS A 154 9.81 -7.51 -3.74
C HIS A 154 8.87 -6.46 -4.33
N SER A 155 8.73 -6.41 -5.66
CA SER A 155 7.88 -5.43 -6.35
C SER A 155 6.38 -5.62 -6.11
N VAL A 156 5.93 -6.82 -5.70
CA VAL A 156 4.50 -7.16 -5.54
C VAL A 156 4.13 -7.53 -4.11
N ALA A 157 4.95 -8.36 -3.44
CA ALA A 157 4.71 -8.83 -2.07
C ALA A 157 5.47 -7.94 -1.09
N ASN A 158 4.94 -6.77 -0.79
CA ASN A 158 5.65 -5.73 -0.07
C ASN A 158 4.75 -4.92 0.87
N ILE A 159 5.33 -3.93 1.50
CA ILE A 159 4.70 -3.08 2.51
C ILE A 159 3.45 -2.33 2.00
N THR A 160 3.33 -2.08 0.69
CA THR A 160 2.14 -1.42 0.13
C THR A 160 0.86 -2.22 0.34
N LEU A 161 0.98 -3.56 0.49
CA LEU A 161 -0.15 -4.42 0.84
C LEU A 161 -0.62 -4.18 2.29
N VAL A 162 0.30 -3.86 3.19
CA VAL A 162 0.00 -3.49 4.59
C VAL A 162 -0.66 -2.11 4.64
N GLY A 163 -0.13 -1.14 3.89
CA GLY A 163 -0.77 0.17 3.74
C GLY A 163 -2.21 0.06 3.23
N LYS A 164 -2.48 -0.82 2.25
CA LYS A 164 -3.84 -1.10 1.78
C LYS A 164 -4.74 -1.75 2.85
N MET A 165 -4.19 -2.58 3.74
CA MET A 165 -4.96 -3.12 4.88
C MET A 165 -5.34 -2.00 5.84
N LEU A 166 -4.39 -1.13 6.19
CA LEU A 166 -4.64 0.02 7.06
C LEU A 166 -5.69 0.96 6.46
N GLY A 167 -5.55 1.34 5.18
CA GLY A 167 -6.51 2.20 4.50
C GLY A 167 -7.94 1.65 4.56
N ARG A 168 -8.12 0.36 4.22
CA ARG A 168 -9.44 -0.27 4.32
C ARG A 168 -10.00 -0.27 5.74
N ALA A 169 -9.14 -0.50 6.74
CA ALA A 169 -9.55 -0.50 8.14
C ALA A 169 -9.95 0.89 8.64
N MET A 170 -9.31 1.95 8.13
CA MET A 170 -9.68 3.36 8.37
C MET A 170 -11.02 3.70 7.69
N ASP A 171 -11.18 3.36 6.40
CA ASP A 171 -12.40 3.60 5.64
C ASP A 171 -13.62 2.94 6.31
N GLN A 172 -13.47 1.71 6.82
CA GLN A 172 -14.52 1.01 7.56
C GLN A 172 -14.90 1.72 8.86
N ARG A 173 -14.02 2.55 9.42
CA ARG A 173 -14.25 3.38 10.61
C ARG A 173 -14.72 4.80 10.25
N GLY A 174 -15.04 5.03 8.97
CA GLY A 174 -15.58 6.28 8.47
C GLY A 174 -14.53 7.38 8.22
N VAL A 175 -13.24 7.07 8.30
CA VAL A 175 -12.15 8.00 8.01
C VAL A 175 -11.63 7.74 6.60
N GLY A 176 -11.96 8.61 5.66
CA GLY A 176 -11.57 8.46 4.26
C GLY A 176 -10.07 8.54 4.06
N THR A 177 -9.54 7.57 3.33
CA THR A 177 -8.09 7.36 3.22
C THR A 177 -7.66 7.17 1.77
N LYS A 178 -6.68 7.96 1.32
CA LYS A 178 -5.97 7.74 0.05
C LYS A 178 -4.72 6.91 0.30
N VAL A 179 -4.60 5.76 -0.37
CA VAL A 179 -3.42 4.89 -0.24
C VAL A 179 -2.59 4.95 -1.52
N GLU A 180 -1.38 5.50 -1.42
CA GLU A 180 -0.43 5.53 -2.51
C GLU A 180 0.33 4.20 -2.62
N THR A 181 0.37 3.63 -3.81
CA THR A 181 1.02 2.34 -4.06
C THR A 181 2.03 2.37 -5.20
N VAL A 182 2.45 3.57 -5.59
CA VAL A 182 3.50 3.76 -6.58
C VAL A 182 4.78 3.07 -6.13
N ASP A 183 5.41 2.35 -7.05
CA ASP A 183 6.70 1.71 -6.82
C ASP A 183 7.82 2.76 -6.88
N ILE A 184 8.21 3.30 -5.72
CA ILE A 184 9.29 4.28 -5.58
C ILE A 184 10.60 3.76 -6.15
N VAL A 185 10.90 2.48 -5.97
CA VAL A 185 12.14 1.86 -6.48
C VAL A 185 12.15 1.85 -8.02
N HIS A 186 11.00 1.62 -8.64
CA HIS A 186 10.87 1.73 -10.09
C HIS A 186 11.14 3.18 -10.57
N LEU A 187 10.58 4.18 -9.89
CA LEU A 187 10.84 5.60 -10.21
C LEU A 187 12.32 5.96 -10.03
N LEU A 188 12.93 5.57 -8.92
CA LEU A 188 14.37 5.78 -8.70
C LEU A 188 15.20 5.18 -9.83
N ASN A 189 14.95 3.92 -10.17
CA ASN A 189 15.69 3.23 -11.22
C ASN A 189 15.52 3.90 -12.59
N SER A 190 14.28 4.28 -12.94
CA SER A 190 14.00 4.96 -14.22
C SER A 190 14.70 6.31 -14.33
N ARG A 191 14.89 7.01 -13.20
CA ARG A 191 15.58 8.30 -13.10
C ARG A 191 17.09 8.18 -12.83
N LYS A 192 17.61 6.95 -12.70
CA LYS A 192 19.02 6.66 -12.34
C LYS A 192 19.43 7.27 -11.00
N LEU A 193 18.51 7.33 -10.05
CA LEU A 193 18.73 7.82 -8.68
C LEU A 193 19.11 6.67 -7.74
N ALA A 194 19.90 6.97 -6.71
CA ALA A 194 20.25 6.03 -5.67
C ALA A 194 19.04 5.76 -4.76
N TYR A 195 19.05 4.63 -4.03
CA TYR A 195 18.00 4.28 -3.07
C TYR A 195 17.83 5.32 -1.94
N THR A 196 18.90 6.01 -1.60
CA THR A 196 18.92 7.12 -0.63
C THR A 196 17.98 8.28 -1.00
N SER A 197 17.64 8.43 -2.28
CA SER A 197 16.71 9.46 -2.77
C SER A 197 15.22 9.08 -2.62
N SER A 198 14.91 7.97 -1.93
CA SER A 198 13.52 7.48 -1.74
C SER A 198 12.61 8.52 -1.12
N TYR A 199 13.09 9.25 -0.10
CA TYR A 199 12.31 10.30 0.55
C TYR A 199 12.06 11.51 -0.38
N ASN A 200 13.02 11.87 -1.22
CA ASN A 200 12.83 12.95 -2.19
C ASN A 200 11.76 12.58 -3.21
N VAL A 201 11.82 11.36 -3.76
CA VAL A 201 10.83 10.88 -4.75
C VAL A 201 9.45 10.70 -4.11
N SER A 202 9.36 10.15 -2.91
CA SER A 202 8.07 10.03 -2.22
C SER A 202 7.48 11.40 -1.85
N ARG A 203 8.32 12.40 -1.50
CA ARG A 203 7.89 13.78 -1.24
C ARG A 203 7.15 14.39 -2.44
N GLU A 204 7.62 14.14 -3.64
CA GLU A 204 6.96 14.63 -4.85
C GLU A 204 5.51 14.11 -4.95
N LEU A 205 5.29 12.82 -4.63
CA LEU A 205 3.94 12.23 -4.63
C LEU A 205 3.06 12.81 -3.52
N VAL A 206 3.62 13.00 -2.31
CA VAL A 206 2.90 13.63 -1.20
C VAL A 206 2.48 15.04 -1.57
N GLN A 207 3.38 15.86 -2.11
CA GLN A 207 3.08 17.23 -2.52
C GLN A 207 2.07 17.29 -3.67
N LEU A 208 2.15 16.37 -4.62
CA LEU A 208 1.15 16.25 -5.69
C LEU A 208 -0.23 15.95 -5.10
N SER A 209 -0.33 14.96 -4.21
CA SER A 209 -1.59 14.59 -3.54
C SER A 209 -2.16 15.75 -2.70
N GLN A 210 -1.34 16.49 -1.97
CA GLN A 210 -1.77 17.70 -1.24
C GLN A 210 -2.27 18.81 -2.16
N ASN A 211 -1.70 18.93 -3.35
CA ASN A 211 -2.13 19.94 -4.32
C ASN A 211 -3.48 19.58 -4.94
N GLU A 212 -3.73 18.29 -5.17
CA GLU A 212 -4.96 17.76 -5.75
C GLU A 212 -6.10 17.68 -4.74
N ASN A 213 -5.77 17.33 -3.49
CA ASN A 213 -6.75 17.17 -2.41
C ASN A 213 -6.35 17.99 -1.18
N LYS A 214 -7.07 19.08 -0.92
CA LYS A 214 -6.82 19.99 0.20
C LYS A 214 -7.43 19.52 1.53
N ASP A 215 -8.23 18.44 1.50
CA ASP A 215 -8.78 17.82 2.70
C ASP A 215 -7.76 16.88 3.39
N LEU A 216 -6.60 16.60 2.77
CA LEU A 216 -5.55 15.76 3.36
C LEU A 216 -4.84 16.49 4.53
N GLU A 217 -4.91 15.91 5.70
CA GLU A 217 -4.38 16.46 6.96
C GLU A 217 -3.30 15.55 7.59
N TYR A 218 -3.43 14.22 7.43
CA TYR A 218 -2.56 13.20 8.01
C TYR A 218 -1.75 12.50 6.93
N PHE A 219 -0.43 12.38 7.14
CA PHE A 219 0.50 11.78 6.17
C PHE A 219 1.30 10.66 6.84
N ILE A 220 0.99 9.42 6.50
CA ILE A 220 1.54 8.24 7.18
C ILE A 220 2.42 7.47 6.20
N ASP A 221 3.71 7.44 6.46
CA ASP A 221 4.69 6.62 5.74
C ASP A 221 4.80 5.26 6.42
N ILE A 222 4.36 4.21 5.75
CA ILE A 222 4.35 2.86 6.33
C ILE A 222 5.58 2.09 5.88
N HIS A 223 6.29 1.56 6.88
CA HIS A 223 7.50 0.75 6.77
C HIS A 223 7.35 -0.57 7.51
N ARG A 224 8.32 -1.45 7.32
CA ARG A 224 8.59 -2.59 8.20
C ARG A 224 10.01 -2.50 8.75
N ASP A 225 10.22 -2.90 10.01
CA ASP A 225 11.53 -2.97 10.62
C ASP A 225 12.38 -4.10 9.99
N SER A 226 13.69 -3.90 9.87
CA SER A 226 14.63 -4.93 9.44
C SER A 226 14.89 -6.01 10.50
N LEU A 227 14.45 -5.79 11.73
CA LEU A 227 14.66 -6.70 12.85
C LEU A 227 13.86 -7.99 12.71
N ARG A 228 14.36 -9.01 13.42
CA ARG A 228 13.78 -10.35 13.44
C ARG A 228 12.55 -10.39 14.36
N LYS A 229 11.81 -11.50 14.29
CA LYS A 229 10.52 -11.72 14.93
C LYS A 229 10.51 -11.48 16.44
N GLU A 230 11.57 -11.85 17.13
CA GLU A 230 11.72 -11.68 18.58
C GLU A 230 11.64 -10.22 19.04
N ASN A 231 12.01 -9.28 18.16
CA ASN A 231 11.98 -7.84 18.44
C ASN A 231 10.74 -7.14 17.88
N THR A 232 10.07 -7.75 16.90
CA THR A 232 9.00 -7.12 16.11
C THR A 232 7.65 -7.78 16.26
N THR A 233 7.52 -8.69 17.24
CA THR A 233 6.27 -9.37 17.57
C THR A 233 5.98 -9.24 19.05
N THR A 234 4.73 -8.96 19.40
CA THR A 234 4.23 -8.99 20.77
C THR A 234 3.06 -9.96 20.90
N GLU A 235 2.77 -10.40 22.10
CA GLU A 235 1.64 -11.28 22.38
C GLU A 235 0.68 -10.61 23.36
N ILE A 236 -0.58 -10.43 22.96
CA ILE A 236 -1.65 -9.84 23.77
C ILE A 236 -2.75 -10.89 23.87
N ASN A 237 -3.10 -11.30 25.09
CA ASN A 237 -4.14 -12.31 25.32
C ASN A 237 -3.93 -13.59 24.47
N ARG A 238 -2.72 -14.13 24.44
CA ARG A 238 -2.31 -15.32 23.67
C ARG A 238 -2.43 -15.16 22.15
N THR A 239 -2.55 -13.94 21.68
CA THR A 239 -2.64 -13.62 20.25
C THR A 239 -1.41 -12.79 19.83
N LYS A 240 -0.73 -13.23 18.78
CA LYS A 240 0.47 -12.55 18.27
C LYS A 240 0.10 -11.39 17.36
N TYR A 241 0.77 -10.27 17.56
CA TYR A 241 0.67 -9.03 16.79
C TYR A 241 2.04 -8.64 16.27
N ALA A 242 2.12 -8.06 15.10
CA ALA A 242 3.28 -7.33 14.64
C ALA A 242 3.41 -6.04 15.48
N SER A 243 4.56 -5.80 16.12
CA SER A 243 4.75 -4.62 16.95
C SER A 243 4.75 -3.34 16.11
N LEU A 244 4.36 -2.23 16.70
CA LEU A 244 4.38 -0.90 16.09
C LEU A 244 5.53 -0.08 16.68
N LEU A 245 6.27 0.64 15.82
CA LEU A 245 7.27 1.60 16.26
C LEU A 245 7.07 2.90 15.49
N PHE A 246 6.98 4.00 16.22
CA PHE A 246 6.88 5.33 15.63
C PHE A 246 8.28 5.92 15.42
N VAL A 247 8.54 6.50 14.25
CA VAL A 247 9.82 7.16 13.99
C VAL A 247 9.57 8.65 13.72
N VAL A 248 10.25 9.49 14.50
CA VAL A 248 10.18 10.94 14.37
C VAL A 248 11.54 11.50 13.99
N GLY A 249 11.58 12.21 12.86
CA GLY A 249 12.75 12.95 12.39
C GLY A 249 12.91 14.26 13.15
N THR A 250 14.08 14.51 13.73
CA THR A 250 14.35 15.74 14.50
C THR A 250 15.13 16.79 13.71
N GLY A 251 15.27 16.60 12.39
CA GLY A 251 16.05 17.45 11.50
C GLY A 251 15.28 18.66 10.93
N HIS A 252 14.09 18.99 11.42
CA HIS A 252 13.30 20.15 11.01
C HIS A 252 12.74 20.91 12.22
N ALA A 253 12.37 22.17 12.02
CA ALA A 253 12.05 23.09 13.12
C ALA A 253 10.79 22.68 13.92
N GLU A 254 9.80 22.08 13.26
CA GLU A 254 8.48 21.78 13.85
C GLU A 254 8.34 20.31 14.31
N TYR A 255 9.44 19.56 14.44
CA TYR A 255 9.42 18.12 14.75
C TYR A 255 8.72 17.79 16.07
N GLU A 256 8.64 18.72 17.00
CA GLU A 256 7.96 18.53 18.29
C GLU A 256 6.46 18.29 18.12
N LYS A 257 5.84 18.85 17.06
CA LYS A 257 4.44 18.59 16.75
C LYS A 257 4.23 17.12 16.27
N ASN A 258 5.12 16.62 15.42
CA ASN A 258 5.09 15.21 15.01
C ASN A 258 5.38 14.28 16.20
N LEU A 259 6.28 14.69 17.11
CA LEU A 259 6.54 13.96 18.34
C LEU A 259 5.30 13.92 19.25
N GLN A 260 4.56 15.03 19.36
CA GLN A 260 3.30 15.06 20.11
C GLN A 260 2.25 14.11 19.50
N PHE A 261 2.09 14.13 18.17
CA PHE A 261 1.21 13.19 17.47
C PHE A 261 1.59 11.74 17.74
N ALA A 262 2.89 11.39 17.63
CA ALA A 262 3.40 10.06 17.94
C ALA A 262 3.13 9.64 19.39
N ASN A 263 3.32 10.56 20.37
CA ASN A 263 3.07 10.31 21.79
C ASN A 263 1.58 10.05 22.06
N ASN A 264 0.68 10.80 21.42
CA ASN A 264 -0.76 10.62 21.57
C ASN A 264 -1.16 9.23 21.09
N LEU A 265 -0.71 8.82 19.89
CA LEU A 265 -0.99 7.50 19.37
C LEU A 265 -0.38 6.36 20.22
N HIS A 266 0.86 6.54 20.69
CA HIS A 266 1.50 5.60 21.59
C HIS A 266 0.69 5.41 22.87
N THR A 267 0.27 6.49 23.50
CA THR A 267 -0.53 6.45 24.73
C THR A 267 -1.87 5.75 24.52
N LEU A 268 -2.58 6.06 23.44
CA LEU A 268 -3.85 5.41 23.12
C LEU A 268 -3.66 3.90 22.83
N LEU A 269 -2.58 3.53 22.14
CA LEU A 269 -2.24 2.12 21.91
C LEU A 269 -1.94 1.38 23.21
N GLU A 270 -1.12 1.94 24.10
CA GLU A 270 -0.78 1.31 25.37
C GLU A 270 -2.00 1.11 26.27
N ASN A 271 -2.97 2.02 26.23
CA ASN A 271 -4.22 1.89 26.98
C ASN A 271 -5.12 0.75 26.47
N ARG A 272 -5.12 0.47 25.16
CA ARG A 272 -6.04 -0.51 24.53
C ARG A 272 -5.37 -1.84 24.17
N TYR A 273 -4.11 -1.77 23.76
CA TYR A 273 -3.29 -2.87 23.28
C TYR A 273 -1.91 -2.83 23.95
N PRO A 274 -1.81 -3.12 25.25
CA PRO A 274 -0.56 -2.99 26.01
C PRO A 274 0.61 -3.73 25.33
N ALA A 275 1.76 -3.08 25.23
CA ALA A 275 2.98 -3.58 24.59
C ALA A 275 2.90 -3.77 23.05
N LEU A 276 1.81 -3.33 22.39
CA LEU A 276 1.76 -3.32 20.93
C LEU A 276 2.71 -2.28 20.35
N SER A 277 2.72 -1.09 20.95
CA SER A 277 3.66 -0.04 20.58
C SER A 277 5.02 -0.23 21.29
N LYS A 278 6.10 -0.19 20.52
CA LYS A 278 7.48 -0.18 21.05
C LYS A 278 7.95 1.23 21.43
N GLY A 279 7.05 2.22 21.35
CA GLY A 279 7.35 3.61 21.65
C GLY A 279 7.77 4.44 20.44
N ILE A 280 8.60 5.44 20.67
CA ILE A 280 8.99 6.40 19.65
C ILE A 280 10.50 6.46 19.54
N LEU A 281 11.00 6.26 18.31
CA LEU A 281 12.40 6.42 17.96
C LEU A 281 12.63 7.80 17.33
N LYS A 282 13.42 8.65 17.97
CA LYS A 282 13.85 9.94 17.40
C LYS A 282 15.10 9.74 16.57
N LYS A 283 15.10 10.21 15.31
CA LYS A 283 16.26 10.15 14.41
C LYS A 283 16.63 11.53 13.93
N SER A 284 17.89 11.91 14.18
CA SER A 284 18.48 13.15 13.66
C SER A 284 19.09 12.93 12.28
N SER A 285 19.52 14.01 11.61
CA SER A 285 20.21 13.95 10.31
C SER A 285 21.55 13.20 10.36
N SER A 286 22.13 12.98 11.54
CA SER A 286 23.31 12.13 11.70
C SER A 286 23.00 10.62 11.71
N GLN A 287 21.71 10.26 11.78
CA GLN A 287 21.23 8.87 11.88
C GLN A 287 20.39 8.44 10.67
N GLY A 288 20.35 9.24 9.61
CA GLY A 288 19.58 8.98 8.41
C GLY A 288 19.12 10.26 7.72
N ASN A 289 17.96 10.26 7.06
CA ASN A 289 17.41 11.46 6.41
C ASN A 289 17.11 12.57 7.43
N GLY A 290 16.65 12.23 8.62
CA GLY A 290 16.39 13.13 9.73
C GLY A 290 15.11 13.97 9.63
N ILE A 291 14.56 14.16 8.44
CA ILE A 291 13.32 14.92 8.16
C ILE A 291 12.17 13.99 7.83
N TYR A 292 12.40 12.99 6.95
CA TYR A 292 11.45 11.93 6.60
C TYR A 292 10.10 12.45 6.07
N ASN A 293 10.09 13.57 5.34
CA ASN A 293 8.90 14.28 4.86
C ASN A 293 7.94 14.76 5.98
N GLN A 294 8.37 14.71 7.26
CA GLN A 294 7.51 15.07 8.39
C GLN A 294 7.33 16.57 8.56
N ASP A 295 8.16 17.39 7.93
CA ASP A 295 8.02 18.84 7.84
C ASP A 295 6.82 19.29 6.96
N ILE A 296 6.15 18.36 6.29
CA ILE A 296 4.98 18.65 5.44
C ILE A 296 3.72 18.94 6.27
N SER A 297 3.54 18.26 7.39
CA SER A 297 2.39 18.42 8.29
C SER A 297 2.77 18.05 9.72
N PRO A 298 2.18 18.69 10.74
CA PRO A 298 2.32 18.27 12.13
C PRO A 298 1.80 16.84 12.37
N ASN A 299 0.90 16.37 11.51
CA ASN A 299 0.32 15.01 11.54
C ASN A 299 1.02 14.07 10.54
N SER A 300 2.32 14.28 10.29
CA SER A 300 3.15 13.37 9.48
C SER A 300 3.97 12.45 10.38
N LEU A 301 4.01 11.16 10.03
CA LEU A 301 4.69 10.15 10.85
C LEU A 301 5.16 8.96 10.02
N ILE A 302 6.32 8.39 10.37
CA ILE A 302 6.70 7.04 9.93
C ILE A 302 6.19 6.04 10.97
N ILE A 303 5.58 4.97 10.50
CA ILE A 303 5.16 3.85 11.34
C ILE A 303 5.76 2.56 10.79
N GLU A 304 6.65 1.96 11.57
CA GLU A 304 7.10 0.59 11.34
C GLU A 304 6.04 -0.38 11.82
N ILE A 305 5.50 -1.19 10.92
CA ILE A 305 4.51 -2.23 11.24
C ILE A 305 5.16 -3.59 11.16
N GLY A 306 5.56 -4.12 12.29
CA GLY A 306 6.30 -5.37 12.40
C GLY A 306 7.70 -5.31 11.79
N GLY A 307 8.25 -6.47 11.52
CA GLY A 307 9.55 -6.67 10.89
C GLY A 307 9.52 -7.75 9.82
N VAL A 308 10.71 -8.10 9.34
CA VAL A 308 10.89 -9.00 8.18
C VAL A 308 10.24 -10.38 8.32
N ASP A 309 9.99 -10.86 9.54
CA ASP A 309 9.49 -12.22 9.79
C ASP A 309 7.97 -12.27 10.08
N ASN A 310 7.28 -11.13 10.12
CA ASN A 310 5.87 -11.12 10.48
C ASN A 310 4.97 -11.72 9.39
N THR A 311 3.94 -12.42 9.85
CA THR A 311 2.93 -13.01 8.96
C THR A 311 1.81 -12.01 8.66
N VAL A 312 1.03 -12.27 7.61
CA VAL A 312 -0.10 -11.41 7.23
C VAL A 312 -1.14 -11.30 8.34
N GLU A 313 -1.34 -12.37 9.12
CA GLU A 313 -2.28 -12.39 10.23
C GLU A 313 -1.81 -11.49 11.38
N GLU A 314 -0.51 -11.48 11.68
CA GLU A 314 0.10 -10.59 12.68
C GLU A 314 0.03 -9.14 12.23
N LEU A 315 0.38 -8.86 10.97
CA LEU A 315 0.32 -7.54 10.34
C LEU A 315 -1.13 -7.01 10.29
N HIS A 316 -2.08 -7.86 9.92
CA HIS A 316 -3.50 -7.49 9.85
C HIS A 316 -4.05 -7.10 11.22
N ARG A 317 -3.79 -7.89 12.27
CA ARG A 317 -4.23 -7.53 13.62
C ARG A 317 -3.68 -6.19 14.08
N SER A 318 -2.44 -5.90 13.74
CA SER A 318 -1.80 -4.62 14.11
C SER A 318 -2.33 -3.45 13.30
N THR A 319 -2.63 -3.65 12.01
CA THR A 319 -3.28 -2.60 11.20
C THR A 319 -4.71 -2.31 11.67
N GLU A 320 -5.45 -3.31 12.14
CA GLU A 320 -6.78 -3.11 12.74
C GLU A 320 -6.71 -2.31 14.04
N ALA A 321 -5.77 -2.65 14.94
CA ALA A 321 -5.55 -1.92 16.19
C ALA A 321 -5.09 -0.48 15.93
N LEU A 322 -4.17 -0.28 14.99
CA LEU A 322 -3.72 1.04 14.59
C LEU A 322 -4.84 1.87 13.97
N ALA A 323 -5.65 1.28 13.09
CA ALA A 323 -6.79 1.95 12.48
C ALA A 323 -7.84 2.37 13.50
N GLU A 324 -8.10 1.54 14.52
CA GLU A 324 -9.00 1.89 15.63
C GLU A 324 -8.49 3.15 16.35
N VAL A 325 -7.23 3.13 16.75
CA VAL A 325 -6.63 4.25 17.50
C VAL A 325 -6.51 5.52 16.66
N LEU A 326 -6.07 5.42 15.39
CA LEU A 326 -5.97 6.57 14.49
C LEU A 326 -7.34 7.18 14.20
N SER A 327 -8.37 6.36 14.03
CA SER A 327 -9.73 6.83 13.76
C SER A 327 -10.30 7.57 14.97
N ASP A 328 -10.12 7.02 16.17
CA ASP A 328 -10.60 7.66 17.39
C ASP A 328 -9.86 8.99 17.63
N TYR A 329 -8.53 9.00 17.47
CA TYR A 329 -7.74 10.22 17.54
C TYR A 329 -8.23 11.28 16.56
N TYR A 330 -8.49 10.91 15.31
CA TYR A 330 -9.04 11.83 14.31
C TYR A 330 -10.38 12.42 14.74
N TRP A 331 -11.29 11.61 15.27
CA TRP A 331 -12.62 12.07 15.67
C TRP A 331 -12.61 12.90 16.96
N GLU A 332 -11.72 12.60 17.92
CA GLU A 332 -11.52 13.40 19.14
C GLU A 332 -11.03 14.79 18.79
N GLU A 333 -9.95 14.93 18.01
CA GLU A 333 -9.42 16.25 17.60
C GLU A 333 -10.44 17.07 16.81
N ASN A 334 -11.20 16.45 15.91
CA ASN A 334 -12.19 17.15 15.10
C ASN A 334 -13.51 17.42 15.83
N SER A 335 -13.75 16.84 17.00
CA SER A 335 -14.90 17.14 17.85
C SER A 335 -14.69 18.40 18.69
N GLU A 336 -13.45 18.67 19.11
CA GLU A 336 -13.11 19.86 19.90
C GLU A 336 -13.05 21.15 19.05
N SER A 337 -12.95 21.01 17.71
CA SER A 337 -12.88 22.13 16.77
C SER A 337 -14.25 22.58 16.24
N ARG A 338 -15.35 21.96 16.67
CA ARG A 338 -16.73 22.32 16.36
C ARG A 338 -17.44 22.94 17.54
#